data_175dbd8cf267fda72f538f8ce9414285
#
_entry.id   175dbd8cf267fda72f538f8ce9414285
#
_cell.length_a   1.000
_cell.length_b   1.000
_cell.length_c   1.000
_cell.angle_alpha   90.00
_cell.angle_beta   90.00
_cell.angle_gamma   90.00
#
_symmetry.space_group_name_H-M   'P 1'
#
loop_
_entity.id
_entity.type
_entity.pdbx_description
1 polymer ?
#
loop_
_entity_poly.entity_id
_entity_poly.type
_entity_poly.pdbx_seq_one_letter_code
_entity_poly.pdbx_strand_id
1 'polypeptide(L)'
;MSIITELKSRRAIRDYRDQAVEDEKIKELLEIATWAPNDRMREPWGFYVIRGEAKKRYEKLAEEFLQERFPTKPNLVLSSLKVLKNTPVHIVVTSDIVPEDEEASRDNEYAVCCAIHSMWLAAKDLGLGFVWRTRGVGLVHDKRMYQFIGAPENKKLIGNIFIGYPDEEALKKMKTSARTSFEEKTVWL
;
A
#
# COMPACT_ATOMS: atom_id res chain seq x y z
N MET A 1 -18.03 13.59 -7.27
CA MET A 1 -16.93 14.51 -7.68
C MET A 1 -16.33 14.04 -8.99
N SER A 2 -15.61 14.90 -9.76
CA SER A 2 -14.94 14.42 -10.97
C SER A 2 -13.66 13.67 -10.62
N ILE A 3 -13.27 12.69 -11.45
CA ILE A 3 -12.02 11.93 -11.26
C ILE A 3 -10.78 12.85 -11.20
N ILE A 4 -10.81 13.97 -11.92
CA ILE A 4 -9.73 14.98 -11.90
C ILE A 4 -9.59 15.58 -10.50
N THR A 5 -10.70 15.88 -9.86
CA THR A 5 -10.71 16.41 -8.48
C THR A 5 -10.16 15.39 -7.51
N GLU A 6 -10.55 14.09 -7.67
CA GLU A 6 -10.06 13.01 -6.82
C GLU A 6 -8.55 12.83 -6.97
N LEU A 7 -8.03 12.78 -8.18
CA LEU A 7 -6.60 12.70 -8.46
C LEU A 7 -5.80 13.83 -7.80
N LYS A 8 -6.29 15.06 -7.90
CA LYS A 8 -5.63 16.26 -7.33
C LYS A 8 -5.72 16.31 -5.81
N SER A 9 -6.81 15.83 -5.23
CA SER A 9 -7.07 15.88 -3.77
C SER A 9 -6.53 14.68 -3.00
N ARG A 10 -6.21 13.55 -3.67
CA ARG A 10 -5.68 12.32 -3.06
C ARG A 10 -4.45 12.60 -2.19
N ARG A 11 -4.45 12.08 -0.97
CA ARG A 11 -3.35 12.17 0.00
C ARG A 11 -3.03 10.80 0.59
N ALA A 12 -1.82 10.66 1.08
CA ALA A 12 -1.38 9.49 1.83
C ALA A 12 -1.84 9.63 3.28
N ILE A 13 -2.91 8.92 3.65
CA ILE A 13 -3.48 8.93 5.01
C ILE A 13 -2.73 7.92 5.86
N ARG A 14 -2.28 8.33 7.06
CA ARG A 14 -1.47 7.50 7.96
C ARG A 14 -2.03 7.41 9.37
N ASP A 15 -3.02 8.22 9.66
CA ASP A 15 -3.67 8.27 10.96
C ASP A 15 -5.12 7.85 10.77
N TYR A 16 -5.51 6.83 11.52
CA TYR A 16 -6.81 6.18 11.40
C TYR A 16 -7.53 6.16 12.74
N ARG A 17 -8.86 6.18 12.66
CA ARG A 17 -9.72 5.93 13.82
C ARG A 17 -9.61 4.46 14.23
N ASP A 18 -9.81 4.20 15.52
CA ASP A 18 -9.96 2.82 16.03
C ASP A 18 -11.35 2.29 15.64
N GLN A 19 -11.45 1.92 14.38
CA GLN A 19 -12.69 1.42 13.77
C GLN A 19 -12.32 0.33 12.76
N ALA A 20 -13.00 -0.80 12.88
CA ALA A 20 -12.85 -1.89 11.92
C ALA A 20 -13.33 -1.45 10.53
N VAL A 21 -12.69 -1.99 9.49
CA VAL A 21 -13.13 -1.82 8.09
C VAL A 21 -13.95 -3.05 7.70
N GLU A 22 -15.12 -2.83 7.13
CA GLU A 22 -16.04 -3.87 6.69
C GLU A 22 -15.45 -4.71 5.56
N ASP A 23 -15.74 -6.01 5.58
CA ASP A 23 -15.24 -6.96 4.59
C ASP A 23 -15.67 -6.59 3.17
N GLU A 24 -16.87 -6.07 3.02
CA GLU A 24 -17.45 -5.65 1.75
C GLU A 24 -16.63 -4.54 1.09
N LYS A 25 -16.18 -3.56 1.87
CA LYS A 25 -15.31 -2.48 1.36
C LYS A 25 -13.92 -2.99 0.95
N ILE A 26 -13.39 -3.96 1.71
CA ILE A 26 -12.11 -4.59 1.35
C ILE A 26 -12.25 -5.36 0.03
N LYS A 27 -13.32 -6.14 -0.12
CA LYS A 27 -13.62 -6.89 -1.34
C LYS A 27 -13.80 -5.97 -2.55
N GLU A 28 -14.52 -4.87 -2.37
CA GLU A 28 -14.73 -3.86 -3.43
C GLU A 28 -13.39 -3.22 -3.87
N LEU A 29 -12.51 -2.89 -2.92
CA LEU A 29 -11.18 -2.40 -3.28
C LEU A 29 -10.36 -3.43 -4.06
N LEU A 30 -10.43 -4.71 -3.67
CA LEU A 30 -9.72 -5.78 -4.36
C LEU A 30 -10.29 -6.01 -5.77
N GLU A 31 -11.61 -5.96 -5.91
CA GLU A 31 -12.28 -6.05 -7.21
C GLU A 31 -11.84 -4.91 -8.14
N ILE A 32 -11.90 -3.66 -7.66
CA ILE A 32 -11.48 -2.50 -8.44
C ILE A 32 -10.01 -2.61 -8.88
N ALA A 33 -9.15 -3.17 -8.04
CA ALA A 33 -7.75 -3.39 -8.40
C ALA A 33 -7.59 -4.29 -9.64
N THR A 34 -8.45 -5.28 -9.81
CA THR A 34 -8.39 -6.22 -10.95
C THR A 34 -8.81 -5.61 -12.28
N TRP A 35 -9.40 -4.42 -12.27
CA TRP A 35 -9.74 -3.66 -13.48
C TRP A 35 -8.58 -2.82 -14.02
N ALA A 36 -7.42 -2.89 -13.39
CA ALA A 36 -6.24 -2.17 -13.87
C ALA A 36 -5.78 -2.69 -15.24
N PRO A 37 -5.27 -1.81 -16.11
CA PRO A 37 -4.71 -2.23 -17.39
C PRO A 37 -3.50 -3.15 -17.16
N ASN A 38 -3.42 -4.22 -17.94
CA ASN A 38 -2.30 -5.15 -17.91
C ASN A 38 -2.07 -5.76 -19.30
N ASP A 39 -0.84 -6.09 -19.61
CA ASP A 39 -0.49 -6.67 -20.89
C ASP A 39 -1.01 -8.13 -21.00
N ARG A 40 -1.63 -8.46 -22.14
CA ARG A 40 -2.12 -9.80 -22.49
C ARG A 40 -3.04 -10.43 -21.43
N MET A 41 -3.72 -9.63 -20.63
CA MET A 41 -4.60 -10.11 -19.55
C MET A 41 -3.90 -11.10 -18.61
N ARG A 42 -2.62 -10.84 -18.28
CA ARG A 42 -1.85 -11.69 -17.36
C ARG A 42 -2.35 -11.61 -15.92
N GLU A 43 -3.01 -10.51 -15.55
CA GLU A 43 -3.54 -10.28 -14.21
C GLU A 43 -2.50 -10.59 -13.11
N PRO A 44 -1.32 -9.93 -13.13
CA PRO A 44 -0.13 -10.39 -12.40
C PRO A 44 -0.15 -10.10 -10.90
N TRP A 45 -1.24 -9.57 -10.39
CA TRP A 45 -1.38 -9.13 -9.00
C TRP A 45 -1.69 -10.28 -8.04
N GLY A 46 -1.10 -10.21 -6.85
CA GLY A 46 -1.50 -11.01 -5.71
C GLY A 46 -1.80 -10.11 -4.53
N PHE A 47 -2.88 -10.40 -3.79
CA PHE A 47 -3.32 -9.61 -2.64
C PHE A 47 -3.38 -10.48 -1.39
N TYR A 48 -2.70 -10.05 -0.32
CA TYR A 48 -2.66 -10.74 0.96
C TYR A 48 -3.20 -9.81 2.04
N VAL A 49 -4.41 -10.08 2.50
CA VAL A 49 -5.11 -9.24 3.49
C VAL A 49 -4.70 -9.66 4.91
N ILE A 50 -4.10 -8.73 5.65
CA ILE A 50 -3.63 -8.93 7.03
C ILE A 50 -4.54 -8.18 7.98
N ARG A 51 -5.27 -8.91 8.83
CA ARG A 51 -6.17 -8.39 9.87
C ARG A 51 -6.35 -9.40 11.01
N GLY A 52 -7.02 -9.02 12.08
CA GLY A 52 -7.29 -9.90 13.22
C GLY A 52 -6.02 -10.51 13.81
N GLU A 53 -5.98 -11.82 14.02
CA GLU A 53 -4.82 -12.51 14.58
C GLU A 53 -3.57 -12.45 13.68
N ALA A 54 -3.75 -12.41 12.36
CA ALA A 54 -2.63 -12.23 11.44
C ALA A 54 -1.97 -10.86 11.63
N LYS A 55 -2.76 -9.82 11.93
CA LYS A 55 -2.23 -8.47 12.23
C LYS A 55 -1.36 -8.47 13.48
N LYS A 56 -1.77 -9.13 14.54
CA LYS A 56 -0.95 -9.26 15.77
C LYS A 56 0.40 -9.92 15.51
N ARG A 57 0.42 -10.98 14.70
CA ARG A 57 1.67 -11.64 14.29
C ARG A 57 2.54 -10.72 13.43
N TYR A 58 1.93 -9.94 12.53
CA TYR A 58 2.64 -8.97 11.73
C TYR A 58 3.23 -7.82 12.57
N GLU A 59 2.51 -7.34 13.57
CA GLU A 59 3.01 -6.33 14.53
C GLU A 59 4.28 -6.80 15.24
N LYS A 60 4.29 -8.07 15.71
CA LYS A 60 5.47 -8.67 16.33
C LYS A 60 6.65 -8.77 15.36
N LEU A 61 6.39 -9.24 14.15
CA LEU A 61 7.39 -9.35 13.10
C LEU A 61 8.01 -7.98 12.76
N ALA A 62 7.17 -6.95 12.65
CA ALA A 62 7.63 -5.59 12.37
C ALA A 62 8.42 -4.99 13.55
N GLU A 63 8.07 -5.32 14.77
CA GLU A 63 8.82 -4.89 15.96
C GLU A 63 10.23 -5.48 15.97
N GLU A 64 10.36 -6.78 15.76
CA GLU A 64 11.65 -7.46 15.63
C GLU A 64 12.51 -6.83 14.52
N PHE A 65 11.95 -6.64 13.34
CA PHE A 65 12.61 -5.99 12.21
C PHE A 65 13.09 -4.57 12.54
N LEU A 66 12.26 -3.77 13.18
CA LEU A 66 12.60 -2.38 13.49
C LEU A 66 13.68 -2.28 14.57
N GLN A 67 13.63 -3.14 15.58
CA GLN A 67 14.64 -3.19 16.63
C GLN A 67 16.00 -3.59 16.09
N GLU A 68 16.06 -4.58 15.21
CA GLU A 68 17.28 -4.99 14.53
C GLU A 68 17.85 -3.89 13.64
N ARG A 69 16.99 -3.22 12.87
CA ARG A 69 17.41 -2.21 11.89
C ARG A 69 17.78 -0.87 12.53
N PHE A 70 17.18 -0.52 13.65
CA PHE A 70 17.31 0.76 14.32
C PHE A 70 17.59 0.61 15.83
N PRO A 71 18.63 -0.13 16.24
CA PRO A 71 18.89 -0.44 17.65
C PRO A 71 19.16 0.81 18.50
N THR A 72 19.66 1.87 17.89
CA THR A 72 19.99 3.14 18.58
C THR A 72 18.89 4.21 18.47
N LYS A 73 17.72 3.88 17.87
CA LYS A 73 16.65 4.86 17.61
C LYS A 73 15.29 4.40 18.17
N PRO A 74 15.18 4.22 19.50
CA PRO A 74 13.96 3.65 20.09
C PRO A 74 12.70 4.50 19.80
N ASN A 75 12.79 5.82 19.76
CA ASN A 75 11.67 6.69 19.44
C ASN A 75 11.16 6.49 17.99
N LEU A 76 12.06 6.23 17.05
CA LEU A 76 11.68 5.90 15.67
C LEU A 76 10.95 4.56 15.62
N VAL A 77 11.44 3.56 16.35
CA VAL A 77 10.79 2.24 16.47
C VAL A 77 9.39 2.40 17.03
N LEU A 78 9.24 3.07 18.17
CA LEU A 78 7.95 3.29 18.83
C LEU A 78 6.95 4.03 17.93
N SER A 79 7.38 5.11 17.27
CA SER A 79 6.51 5.86 16.36
C SER A 79 6.07 5.05 15.15
N SER A 80 6.97 4.23 14.60
CA SER A 80 6.67 3.36 13.47
C SER A 80 5.70 2.24 13.84
N LEU A 81 5.88 1.63 15.02
CA LEU A 81 4.97 0.62 15.55
C LEU A 81 3.59 1.20 15.87
N LYS A 82 3.54 2.44 16.39
CA LYS A 82 2.26 3.11 16.62
C LYS A 82 1.44 3.23 15.34
N VAL A 83 2.05 3.63 14.23
CA VAL A 83 1.37 3.70 12.93
C VAL A 83 0.85 2.34 12.51
N LEU A 84 1.66 1.28 12.67
CA LEU A 84 1.25 -0.07 12.33
C LEU A 84 0.07 -0.55 13.18
N LYS A 85 0.16 -0.39 14.51
CA LYS A 85 -0.86 -0.82 15.46
C LYS A 85 -2.20 -0.11 15.25
N ASN A 86 -2.15 1.18 14.89
CA ASN A 86 -3.35 1.98 14.63
C ASN A 86 -3.96 1.74 13.24
N THR A 87 -3.32 0.95 12.38
CA THR A 87 -3.87 0.62 11.06
C THR A 87 -4.75 -0.62 11.15
N PRO A 88 -6.06 -0.51 10.86
CA PRO A 88 -6.98 -1.67 11.00
C PRO A 88 -6.68 -2.82 10.05
N VAL A 89 -6.33 -2.51 8.79
CA VAL A 89 -6.13 -3.48 7.72
C VAL A 89 -4.86 -3.18 6.94
N HIS A 90 -4.10 -4.23 6.63
CA HIS A 90 -2.97 -4.17 5.71
C HIS A 90 -3.22 -5.10 4.53
N ILE A 91 -2.84 -4.67 3.33
CA ILE A 91 -2.89 -5.51 2.13
C ILE A 91 -1.49 -5.51 1.52
N VAL A 92 -0.81 -6.64 1.61
CA VAL A 92 0.46 -6.83 0.90
C VAL A 92 0.12 -7.16 -0.55
N VAL A 93 0.76 -6.44 -1.47
CA VAL A 93 0.52 -6.58 -2.90
C VAL A 93 1.79 -7.08 -3.58
N THR A 94 1.64 -8.12 -4.38
CA THR A 94 2.73 -8.74 -5.13
C THR A 94 2.48 -8.67 -6.62
N SER A 95 3.56 -8.78 -7.40
CA SER A 95 3.56 -8.95 -8.84
C SER A 95 4.16 -10.29 -9.21
N ASP A 96 3.67 -10.90 -10.29
CA ASP A 96 4.27 -12.10 -10.86
C ASP A 96 5.61 -11.76 -11.53
N ILE A 97 6.61 -12.59 -11.24
CA ILE A 97 7.87 -12.63 -11.96
C ILE A 97 7.71 -13.64 -13.11
N VAL A 98 8.07 -13.23 -14.32
CA VAL A 98 8.17 -14.11 -15.46
C VAL A 98 9.63 -14.57 -15.58
N PRO A 99 9.95 -15.83 -15.29
CA PRO A 99 11.31 -16.33 -15.39
C PRO A 99 11.87 -16.10 -16.81
N GLU A 100 13.12 -15.63 -16.89
CA GLU A 100 13.84 -15.40 -18.16
C GLU A 100 13.24 -14.29 -19.06
N ASP A 101 12.23 -13.54 -18.58
CA ASP A 101 11.64 -12.39 -19.27
C ASP A 101 11.53 -11.19 -18.33
N GLU A 102 12.60 -10.40 -18.25
CA GLU A 102 12.65 -9.20 -17.41
C GLU A 102 11.68 -8.10 -17.89
N GLU A 103 11.42 -8.01 -19.19
CA GLU A 103 10.51 -7.02 -19.76
C GLU A 103 9.08 -7.34 -19.33
N ALA A 104 8.65 -8.59 -19.48
CA ALA A 104 7.34 -9.04 -19.02
C ALA A 104 7.18 -8.89 -17.50
N SER A 105 8.23 -9.19 -16.72
CA SER A 105 8.21 -8.96 -15.25
C SER A 105 8.04 -7.50 -14.91
N ARG A 106 8.67 -6.59 -15.65
CA ARG A 106 8.57 -5.14 -15.47
C ARG A 106 7.18 -4.62 -15.83
N ASP A 107 6.61 -5.10 -16.93
CA ASP A 107 5.23 -4.78 -17.33
C ASP A 107 4.22 -5.23 -16.28
N ASN A 108 4.43 -6.41 -15.70
CA ASN A 108 3.64 -6.91 -14.59
C ASN A 108 3.71 -5.97 -13.36
N GLU A 109 4.90 -5.49 -13.02
CA GLU A 109 5.07 -4.52 -11.91
C GLU A 109 4.32 -3.21 -12.20
N TYR A 110 4.36 -2.70 -13.44
CA TYR A 110 3.63 -1.50 -13.83
C TYR A 110 2.12 -1.71 -13.73
N ALA A 111 1.61 -2.84 -14.18
CA ALA A 111 0.20 -3.20 -14.04
C ALA A 111 -0.23 -3.23 -12.57
N VAL A 112 0.58 -3.83 -11.69
CA VAL A 112 0.32 -3.86 -10.24
C VAL A 112 0.36 -2.46 -9.62
N CYS A 113 1.25 -1.57 -10.08
CA CYS A 113 1.25 -0.18 -9.65
C CYS A 113 -0.05 0.54 -10.06
N CYS A 114 -0.58 0.27 -11.25
CA CYS A 114 -1.88 0.78 -11.68
C CYS A 114 -3.01 0.23 -10.81
N ALA A 115 -2.99 -1.06 -10.48
CA ALA A 115 -3.97 -1.69 -9.58
C ALA A 115 -3.98 -1.02 -8.20
N ILE A 116 -2.82 -0.80 -7.59
CA ILE A 116 -2.70 -0.09 -6.31
C ILE A 116 -3.24 1.35 -6.43
N HIS A 117 -2.97 2.04 -7.53
CA HIS A 117 -3.45 3.39 -7.74
C HIS A 117 -4.97 3.44 -7.90
N SER A 118 -5.56 2.47 -8.61
CA SER A 118 -7.03 2.32 -8.74
C SER A 118 -7.68 2.11 -7.38
N MET A 119 -7.15 1.19 -6.56
CA MET A 119 -7.60 1.02 -5.16
C MET A 119 -7.52 2.32 -4.36
N TRP A 120 -6.45 3.10 -4.56
CA TRP A 120 -6.26 4.35 -3.81
C TRP A 120 -7.31 5.40 -4.13
N LEU A 121 -7.71 5.50 -5.39
CA LEU A 121 -8.77 6.41 -5.81
C LEU A 121 -10.12 5.95 -5.24
N ALA A 122 -10.43 4.67 -5.37
CA ALA A 122 -11.69 4.08 -4.88
C ALA A 122 -11.81 4.15 -3.34
N ALA A 123 -10.70 4.02 -2.62
CA ALA A 123 -10.71 4.07 -1.15
C ALA A 123 -11.39 5.34 -0.62
N LYS A 124 -11.22 6.47 -1.32
CA LYS A 124 -11.84 7.73 -0.91
C LYS A 124 -13.35 7.72 -1.07
N ASP A 125 -13.88 7.16 -2.15
CA ASP A 125 -15.32 7.02 -2.36
C ASP A 125 -15.96 6.11 -1.32
N LEU A 126 -15.20 5.12 -0.84
CA LEU A 126 -15.59 4.23 0.26
C LEU A 126 -15.42 4.86 1.65
N GLY A 127 -14.96 6.12 1.73
CA GLY A 127 -14.69 6.81 2.98
C GLY A 127 -13.44 6.31 3.72
N LEU A 128 -12.52 5.64 3.02
CA LEU A 128 -11.32 5.05 3.58
C LEU A 128 -10.08 5.89 3.32
N GLY A 129 -9.23 5.95 4.32
CA GLY A 129 -7.86 6.43 4.21
C GLY A 129 -6.95 5.33 3.65
N PHE A 130 -5.95 5.74 2.87
CA PHE A 130 -5.08 4.82 2.16
C PHE A 130 -3.65 5.36 2.13
N VAL A 131 -2.67 4.51 2.39
CA VAL A 131 -1.28 4.80 2.09
C VAL A 131 -0.56 3.57 1.56
N TRP A 132 0.18 3.76 0.48
CA TRP A 132 1.07 2.75 -0.09
C TRP A 132 2.45 2.85 0.54
N ARG A 133 2.88 1.80 1.24
CA ARG A 133 4.19 1.68 1.88
C ARG A 133 5.09 0.79 1.02
N THR A 134 6.23 1.35 0.62
CA THR A 134 7.29 0.62 -0.11
C THR A 134 8.53 0.40 0.73
N ARG A 135 8.59 0.97 1.96
CA ARG A 135 9.74 0.90 2.88
C ARG A 135 9.29 0.83 4.35
N GLY A 136 10.27 0.67 5.24
CA GLY A 136 10.05 0.68 6.69
C GLY A 136 9.12 -0.44 7.14
N VAL A 137 8.14 -0.11 7.96
CA VAL A 137 7.15 -1.06 8.51
C VAL A 137 6.33 -1.82 7.46
N GLY A 138 6.44 -1.46 6.18
CA GLY A 138 5.87 -2.25 5.08
C GLY A 138 6.58 -3.56 4.83
N LEU A 139 7.83 -3.70 5.27
CA LEU A 139 8.72 -4.87 5.09
C LEU A 139 8.81 -5.38 3.65
N VAL A 140 8.57 -4.52 2.65
CA VAL A 140 8.47 -4.90 1.22
C VAL A 140 9.76 -5.53 0.68
N HIS A 141 10.91 -5.20 1.29
CA HIS A 141 12.23 -5.71 0.88
C HIS A 141 12.82 -6.70 1.90
N ASP A 142 12.01 -7.22 2.82
CA ASP A 142 12.48 -8.14 3.85
C ASP A 142 11.92 -9.54 3.61
N LYS A 143 12.81 -10.55 3.64
CA LYS A 143 12.44 -11.96 3.42
C LYS A 143 11.37 -12.46 4.39
N ARG A 144 11.32 -11.91 5.60
CA ARG A 144 10.31 -12.25 6.62
C ARG A 144 8.88 -11.98 6.15
N MET A 145 8.67 -10.93 5.33
CA MET A 145 7.33 -10.67 4.80
C MET A 145 6.91 -11.73 3.78
N TYR A 146 7.82 -12.17 2.90
CA TYR A 146 7.53 -13.27 1.96
C TYR A 146 7.13 -14.55 2.69
N GLN A 147 7.88 -14.90 3.74
CA GLN A 147 7.59 -16.07 4.58
C GLN A 147 6.25 -15.89 5.33
N PHE A 148 6.00 -14.70 5.87
CA PHE A 148 4.80 -14.39 6.62
C PHE A 148 3.53 -14.54 5.81
N ILE A 149 3.53 -14.05 4.57
CA ILE A 149 2.36 -14.17 3.66
C ILE A 149 2.32 -15.49 2.89
N GLY A 150 3.35 -16.33 2.99
CA GLY A 150 3.44 -17.57 2.23
C GLY A 150 3.53 -17.34 0.72
N ALA A 151 4.17 -16.25 0.29
CA ALA A 151 4.28 -15.95 -1.12
C ALA A 151 5.16 -16.96 -1.86
N PRO A 152 4.73 -17.47 -3.05
CA PRO A 152 5.57 -18.26 -3.93
C PRO A 152 6.84 -17.50 -4.36
N GLU A 153 7.89 -18.24 -4.74
CA GLU A 153 9.18 -17.65 -5.16
C GLU A 153 9.09 -16.77 -6.40
N ASN A 154 8.10 -17.03 -7.27
CA ASN A 154 7.84 -16.24 -8.47
C ASN A 154 7.05 -14.95 -8.20
N LYS A 155 6.97 -14.49 -6.97
CA LYS A 155 6.30 -13.23 -6.60
C LYS A 155 7.30 -12.19 -6.14
N LYS A 156 7.09 -10.97 -6.56
CA LYS A 156 7.81 -9.78 -6.08
C LYS A 156 6.87 -8.90 -5.27
N LEU A 157 7.26 -8.51 -4.06
CA LEU A 157 6.47 -7.56 -3.27
C LEU A 157 6.57 -6.16 -3.89
N ILE A 158 5.43 -5.54 -4.16
CA ILE A 158 5.34 -4.19 -4.73
C ILE A 158 5.00 -3.16 -3.67
N GLY A 159 4.27 -3.55 -2.65
CA GLY A 159 3.94 -2.67 -1.55
C GLY A 159 3.13 -3.33 -0.46
N ASN A 160 2.99 -2.61 0.63
CA ASN A 160 2.05 -2.91 1.70
C ASN A 160 1.11 -1.72 1.86
N ILE A 161 -0.16 -1.94 1.66
CA ILE A 161 -1.19 -0.92 1.72
C ILE A 161 -1.77 -0.89 3.12
N PHE A 162 -1.83 0.30 3.70
CA PHE A 162 -2.42 0.53 5.02
C PHE A 162 -3.75 1.22 4.82
N ILE A 163 -4.82 0.66 5.38
CA ILE A 163 -6.19 1.08 5.16
C ILE A 163 -6.92 1.19 6.50
N GLY A 164 -7.75 2.22 6.64
CA GLY A 164 -8.64 2.44 7.77
C GLY A 164 -9.48 3.68 7.57
N TYR A 165 -10.41 3.93 8.47
CA TYR A 165 -11.15 5.20 8.47
C TYR A 165 -10.22 6.33 8.89
N PRO A 166 -10.13 7.42 8.12
CA PRO A 166 -9.24 8.53 8.45
C PRO A 166 -9.58 9.16 9.80
N ASP A 167 -8.56 9.54 10.55
CA ASP A 167 -8.75 10.45 11.69
C ASP A 167 -9.02 11.86 11.19
N GLU A 168 -10.18 12.43 11.53
CA GLU A 168 -10.63 13.72 11.02
C GLU A 168 -9.75 14.89 11.49
N GLU A 169 -9.24 14.84 12.72
CA GLU A 169 -8.36 15.88 13.24
C GLU A 169 -6.98 15.84 12.57
N ALA A 170 -6.50 14.64 12.25
CA ALA A 170 -5.29 14.49 11.46
C ALA A 170 -5.47 15.00 10.02
N LEU A 171 -6.63 14.74 9.41
CA LEU A 171 -6.96 15.27 8.07
C LEU A 171 -6.94 16.78 8.01
N LYS A 172 -7.55 17.48 9.00
CA LYS A 172 -7.56 18.96 9.10
C LYS A 172 -6.16 19.56 9.16
N LYS A 173 -5.21 18.84 9.76
CA LYS A 173 -3.81 19.26 9.91
C LYS A 173 -2.94 18.97 8.69
N MET A 174 -3.45 18.21 7.72
CA MET A 174 -2.68 17.85 6.54
C MET A 174 -2.43 19.05 5.64
N LYS A 175 -1.14 19.33 5.41
CA LYS A 175 -0.74 20.37 4.47
C LYS A 175 -0.84 19.88 3.02
N THR A 176 -1.28 20.75 2.13
CA THR A 176 -1.22 20.51 0.69
C THR A 176 0.22 20.67 0.23
N SER A 177 0.78 19.62 -0.38
CA SER A 177 2.11 19.71 -0.98
C SER A 177 2.01 20.35 -2.35
N ALA A 178 2.81 21.38 -2.59
CA ALA A 178 2.99 21.92 -3.94
C ALA A 178 3.54 20.84 -4.88
N ARG A 179 3.18 20.92 -6.13
CA ARG A 179 3.75 20.09 -7.20
C ARG A 179 4.63 20.96 -8.07
N THR A 180 5.72 20.39 -8.54
CA THR A 180 6.48 20.98 -9.66
C THR A 180 5.55 21.13 -10.85
N SER A 181 5.65 22.24 -11.58
CA SER A 181 4.85 22.42 -12.80
C SER A 181 5.15 21.30 -13.81
N PHE A 182 4.11 20.86 -14.52
CA PHE A 182 4.29 19.86 -15.57
C PHE A 182 5.19 20.39 -16.70
N GLU A 183 5.23 21.69 -16.92
CA GLU A 183 6.06 22.36 -17.93
C GLU A 183 7.55 22.08 -17.71
N GLU A 184 8.00 22.03 -16.45
CA GLU A 184 9.38 21.67 -16.10
C GLU A 184 9.73 20.18 -16.38
N LYS A 185 8.73 19.35 -16.68
CA LYS A 185 8.85 17.91 -16.91
C LYS A 185 8.46 17.50 -18.32
N THR A 186 8.10 18.49 -19.17
CA THR A 186 7.55 18.23 -20.52
C THR A 186 8.44 18.86 -21.57
N VAL A 187 8.78 18.10 -22.57
CA VAL A 187 9.42 18.60 -23.80
C VAL A 187 8.42 18.41 -24.94
N TRP A 188 8.12 19.49 -25.64
CA TRP A 188 7.30 19.47 -26.85
C TRP A 188 8.23 19.30 -28.06
N LEU A 189 8.08 18.20 -28.81
CA LEU A 189 8.88 17.87 -30.00
C LEU A 189 8.13 18.18 -31.28
#